data_309cc8d5cce7930221911508a211468b
#
_entry.id   309cc8d5cce7930221911508a211468b
#
_cell.length_a   1.000
_cell.length_b   1.000
_cell.length_c   1.000
_cell.angle_alpha   90.00
_cell.angle_beta   90.00
_cell.angle_gamma   90.00
#
_symmetry.space_group_name_H-M   'P 1'
#
loop_
_entity.id
_entity.type
_entity.pdbx_description
1 polymer ?
#
loop_
_entity_poly.entity_id
_entity_poly.type
_entity_poly.pdbx_seq_one_letter_code
_entity_poly.pdbx_strand_id
1 'polypeptide(L)'
;MKVVLFGATGKSGSRLMKELVTRGHQVTAVARDISKLPAADGLTVRQDDLSDARHTAEVVRGADAVISAYAPPANDTDALIGVTRRQVQAVRDAGVDRLLVVGGAGGLEVAPGVSLIDSGHLPEPWLPIAYSHVKAYEVLRNSDVDWTYVAPAAFFEPGTRTGKFRVGKDELITAANGESRISMEDYAIALVDELETGANRRQRVSVGY
;
A
#
# COMPACT_ATOMS: atom_id res chain seq x y z
N MET A 1 -6.33 -2.37 -16.97
CA MET A 1 -5.06 -3.03 -16.62
C MET A 1 -5.34 -4.36 -15.91
N LYS A 2 -4.41 -5.29 -15.96
CA LYS A 2 -4.40 -6.50 -15.13
C LYS A 2 -3.62 -6.21 -13.85
N VAL A 3 -4.30 -6.20 -12.72
CA VAL A 3 -3.71 -5.79 -11.43
C VAL A 3 -3.77 -6.97 -10.44
N VAL A 4 -2.65 -7.31 -9.83
CA VAL A 4 -2.61 -8.24 -8.71
C VAL A 4 -2.62 -7.45 -7.41
N LEU A 5 -3.58 -7.74 -6.53
CA LEU A 5 -3.75 -7.08 -5.23
C LEU A 5 -3.52 -8.06 -4.09
N PHE A 6 -2.43 -7.90 -3.37
CA PHE A 6 -2.16 -8.60 -2.12
C PHE A 6 -2.87 -7.94 -0.94
N GLY A 7 -3.33 -8.75 0.00
CA GLY A 7 -4.06 -8.27 1.18
C GLY A 7 -5.49 -7.82 0.87
N ALA A 8 -6.11 -8.36 -0.17
CA ALA A 8 -7.44 -7.98 -0.68
C ALA A 8 -8.56 -8.10 0.37
N THR A 9 -8.42 -8.97 1.38
CA THR A 9 -9.39 -9.13 2.48
C THR A 9 -9.20 -8.15 3.63
N GLY A 10 -8.11 -7.35 3.61
CA GLY A 10 -7.81 -6.35 4.64
C GLY A 10 -8.70 -5.10 4.55
N LYS A 11 -8.63 -4.25 5.58
CA LYS A 11 -9.44 -3.02 5.63
C LYS A 11 -9.19 -2.11 4.42
N SER A 12 -7.94 -1.77 4.11
CA SER A 12 -7.59 -0.96 2.92
C SER A 12 -7.70 -1.77 1.63
N GLY A 13 -7.25 -3.04 1.64
CA GLY A 13 -7.26 -3.89 0.45
C GLY A 13 -8.65 -4.13 -0.12
N SER A 14 -9.67 -4.30 0.71
CA SER A 14 -11.05 -4.46 0.24
C SER A 14 -11.60 -3.20 -0.46
N ARG A 15 -11.16 -2.01 -0.05
CA ARG A 15 -11.52 -0.74 -0.69
C ARG A 15 -10.77 -0.54 -1.99
N LEU A 16 -9.50 -0.88 -2.02
CA LEU A 16 -8.70 -0.90 -3.24
C LEU A 16 -9.27 -1.86 -4.27
N MET A 17 -9.64 -3.09 -3.86
CA MET A 17 -10.29 -4.05 -4.73
C MET A 17 -11.58 -3.49 -5.34
N LYS A 18 -12.43 -2.87 -4.50
CA LYS A 18 -13.69 -2.27 -4.96
C LYS A 18 -13.43 -1.13 -5.95
N GLU A 19 -12.49 -0.23 -5.65
CA GLU A 19 -12.15 0.91 -6.53
C GLU A 19 -11.60 0.43 -7.87
N LEU A 20 -10.67 -0.54 -7.87
CA LEU A 20 -10.11 -1.13 -9.09
C LEU A 20 -11.17 -1.77 -9.99
N VAL A 21 -12.05 -2.59 -9.41
CA VAL A 21 -13.15 -3.24 -10.17
C VAL A 21 -14.13 -2.18 -10.71
N THR A 22 -14.47 -1.18 -9.90
CA THR A 22 -15.36 -0.08 -10.32
C THR A 22 -14.80 0.70 -11.51
N ARG A 23 -13.47 0.83 -11.61
CA ARG A 23 -12.79 1.48 -12.75
C ARG A 23 -12.52 0.54 -13.93
N GLY A 24 -13.01 -0.68 -13.90
CA GLY A 24 -12.91 -1.65 -15.00
C GLY A 24 -11.55 -2.35 -15.13
N HIS A 25 -10.72 -2.36 -14.08
CA HIS A 25 -9.51 -3.16 -14.07
C HIS A 25 -9.85 -4.66 -13.90
N GLN A 26 -9.01 -5.52 -14.49
CA GLN A 26 -9.02 -6.95 -14.22
C GLN A 26 -8.19 -7.21 -12.97
N VAL A 27 -8.84 -7.61 -11.88
CA VAL A 27 -8.19 -7.73 -10.56
C VAL A 27 -7.97 -9.20 -10.21
N THR A 28 -6.74 -9.56 -9.91
CA THR A 28 -6.43 -10.81 -9.22
C THR A 28 -6.27 -10.49 -7.73
N ALA A 29 -7.32 -10.80 -6.97
CA ALA A 29 -7.32 -10.64 -5.52
C ALA A 29 -6.61 -11.80 -4.83
N VAL A 30 -5.59 -11.48 -4.03
CA VAL A 30 -4.76 -12.49 -3.35
C VAL A 30 -4.95 -12.40 -1.85
N ALA A 31 -5.22 -13.55 -1.23
CA ALA A 31 -5.38 -13.69 0.20
C ALA A 31 -4.94 -15.07 0.69
N ARG A 32 -4.65 -15.19 1.99
CA ARG A 32 -4.38 -16.47 2.65
C ARG A 32 -5.64 -17.36 2.72
N ASP A 33 -6.78 -16.72 2.96
CA ASP A 33 -8.09 -17.36 3.01
C ASP A 33 -8.99 -16.73 1.94
N ILE A 34 -9.13 -17.43 0.84
CA ILE A 34 -9.89 -16.96 -0.33
C ILE A 34 -11.40 -17.03 -0.14
N SER A 35 -11.89 -17.78 0.85
CA SER A 35 -13.33 -17.89 1.14
C SER A 35 -13.97 -16.56 1.54
N LYS A 36 -13.16 -15.59 1.96
CA LYS A 36 -13.56 -14.24 2.35
C LYS A 36 -13.67 -13.27 1.17
N LEU A 37 -13.28 -13.68 -0.02
CA LEU A 37 -13.34 -12.83 -1.21
C LEU A 37 -14.67 -13.04 -1.95
N PRO A 38 -15.30 -11.95 -2.43
CA PRO A 38 -16.54 -12.07 -3.19
C PRO A 38 -16.30 -12.66 -4.58
N ALA A 39 -17.32 -13.29 -5.15
CA ALA A 39 -17.36 -13.53 -6.58
C ALA A 39 -17.87 -12.26 -7.27
N ALA A 40 -17.17 -11.76 -8.26
CA ALA A 40 -17.56 -10.59 -9.05
C ALA A 40 -16.93 -10.63 -10.44
N ASP A 41 -17.59 -10.00 -11.40
CA ASP A 41 -17.04 -9.85 -12.75
C ASP A 41 -15.75 -9.02 -12.70
N GLY A 42 -14.76 -9.41 -13.47
CA GLY A 42 -13.43 -8.76 -13.46
C GLY A 42 -12.55 -9.14 -12.28
N LEU A 43 -13.01 -10.03 -11.38
CA LEU A 43 -12.27 -10.49 -10.21
C LEU A 43 -11.84 -11.95 -10.36
N THR A 44 -10.54 -12.19 -10.32
CA THR A 44 -9.95 -13.52 -10.16
C THR A 44 -9.42 -13.67 -8.75
N VAL A 45 -9.51 -14.85 -8.17
CA VAL A 45 -9.05 -15.12 -6.81
C VAL A 45 -7.87 -16.08 -6.84
N ARG A 46 -6.82 -15.77 -6.08
CA ARG A 46 -5.63 -16.62 -5.89
C ARG A 46 -5.27 -16.71 -4.41
N GLN A 47 -4.74 -17.86 -4.02
CA GLN A 47 -4.24 -18.05 -2.66
C GLN A 47 -2.72 -17.85 -2.64
N ASP A 48 -2.24 -17.00 -1.72
CA ASP A 48 -0.82 -16.85 -1.41
C ASP A 48 -0.70 -16.24 0.01
N ASP A 49 0.26 -16.75 0.77
CA ASP A 49 0.60 -16.25 2.10
C ASP A 49 1.86 -15.36 2.13
N LEU A 50 2.46 -15.14 0.95
CA LEU A 50 3.70 -14.36 0.77
C LEU A 50 4.92 -14.94 1.47
N SER A 51 4.94 -16.24 1.75
CA SER A 51 6.07 -16.93 2.39
C SER A 51 7.18 -17.31 1.41
N ASP A 52 6.84 -17.53 0.12
CA ASP A 52 7.77 -17.93 -0.95
C ASP A 52 7.72 -16.96 -2.14
N ALA A 53 8.85 -16.31 -2.44
CA ALA A 53 8.96 -15.37 -3.55
C ALA A 53 8.74 -16.02 -4.93
N ARG A 54 9.08 -17.31 -5.11
CA ARG A 54 8.87 -18.02 -6.37
C ARG A 54 7.39 -18.24 -6.64
N HIS A 55 6.66 -18.71 -5.62
CA HIS A 55 5.21 -18.86 -5.73
C HIS A 55 4.54 -17.51 -5.98
N THR A 56 4.96 -16.46 -5.24
CA THR A 56 4.46 -15.11 -5.46
C THR A 56 4.76 -14.60 -6.89
N ALA A 57 5.92 -14.94 -7.46
CA ALA A 57 6.25 -14.59 -8.85
C ALA A 57 5.32 -15.28 -9.87
N GLU A 58 4.91 -16.52 -9.61
CA GLU A 58 3.92 -17.23 -10.44
C GLU A 58 2.54 -16.55 -10.37
N VAL A 59 2.16 -16.10 -9.17
CA VAL A 59 0.87 -15.41 -8.93
C VAL A 59 0.81 -14.08 -9.68
N VAL A 60 1.92 -13.30 -9.72
CA VAL A 60 1.95 -11.97 -10.35
C VAL A 60 2.27 -11.99 -11.85
N ARG A 61 2.67 -13.13 -12.41
CA ARG A 61 3.08 -13.26 -13.81
C ARG A 61 1.99 -12.80 -14.77
N GLY A 62 2.37 -11.92 -15.71
CA GLY A 62 1.47 -11.37 -16.73
C GLY A 62 0.54 -10.28 -16.24
N ALA A 63 0.72 -9.79 -15.00
CA ALA A 63 0.08 -8.56 -14.54
C ALA A 63 0.79 -7.33 -15.12
N ASP A 64 0.03 -6.25 -15.32
CA ASP A 64 0.58 -4.93 -15.66
C ASP A 64 1.13 -4.24 -14.41
N ALA A 65 0.53 -4.51 -13.24
CA ALA A 65 0.96 -3.93 -11.96
C ALA A 65 0.60 -4.83 -10.78
N VAL A 66 1.33 -4.65 -9.69
CA VAL A 66 1.09 -5.26 -8.39
C VAL A 66 0.81 -4.17 -7.35
N ILE A 67 -0.22 -4.38 -6.53
CA ILE A 67 -0.51 -3.55 -5.36
C ILE A 67 -0.35 -4.40 -4.11
N SER A 68 0.45 -3.92 -3.16
CA SER A 68 0.60 -4.52 -1.84
C SER A 68 -0.19 -3.74 -0.80
N ALA A 69 -1.27 -4.33 -0.32
CA ALA A 69 -2.00 -3.89 0.87
C ALA A 69 -1.81 -4.90 2.03
N TYR A 70 -0.63 -5.53 2.07
CA TYR A 70 -0.28 -6.45 3.14
C TYR A 70 -0.20 -5.73 4.48
N ALA A 71 -0.85 -6.27 5.49
CA ALA A 71 -0.74 -5.84 6.88
C ALA A 71 -0.17 -6.98 7.72
N PRO A 72 0.95 -6.77 8.42
CA PRO A 72 1.54 -7.79 9.27
C PRO A 72 0.68 -8.06 10.51
N PRO A 73 0.85 -9.20 11.20
CA PRO A 73 0.26 -9.42 12.50
C PRO A 73 0.76 -8.40 13.55
N ALA A 74 -0.09 -8.01 14.48
CA ALA A 74 0.27 -7.02 15.49
C ALA A 74 1.45 -7.45 16.41
N ASN A 75 1.62 -8.75 16.59
CA ASN A 75 2.72 -9.34 17.38
C ASN A 75 4.00 -9.61 16.56
N ASP A 76 3.99 -9.35 15.26
CA ASP A 76 5.14 -9.52 14.35
C ASP A 76 5.08 -8.47 13.23
N THR A 77 5.29 -7.21 13.59
CA THR A 77 5.23 -6.10 12.62
C THR A 77 6.39 -6.14 11.62
N ASP A 78 7.54 -6.72 12.01
CA ASP A 78 8.73 -6.84 11.15
C ASP A 78 8.55 -7.86 10.02
N ALA A 79 7.52 -8.71 10.07
CA ALA A 79 7.11 -9.54 8.93
C ALA A 79 6.87 -8.70 7.66
N LEU A 80 6.44 -7.43 7.80
CA LEU A 80 6.27 -6.49 6.69
C LEU A 80 7.55 -6.34 5.86
N ILE A 81 8.72 -6.26 6.51
CA ILE A 81 10.02 -6.06 5.86
C ILE A 81 10.35 -7.27 4.98
N GLY A 82 10.19 -8.47 5.54
CA GLY A 82 10.42 -9.73 4.83
C GLY A 82 9.48 -9.91 3.63
N VAL A 83 8.19 -9.60 3.82
CA VAL A 83 7.19 -9.65 2.75
C VAL A 83 7.52 -8.66 1.64
N THR A 84 7.90 -7.42 1.97
CA THR A 84 8.29 -6.41 0.98
C THR A 84 9.48 -6.88 0.14
N ARG A 85 10.52 -7.50 0.76
CA ARG A 85 11.65 -8.08 0.01
C ARG A 85 11.21 -9.17 -0.95
N ARG A 86 10.35 -10.09 -0.52
CA ARG A 86 9.82 -11.17 -1.37
C ARG A 86 8.97 -10.63 -2.51
N GLN A 87 8.16 -9.62 -2.28
CA GLN A 87 7.36 -8.96 -3.33
C GLN A 87 8.24 -8.25 -4.36
N VAL A 88 9.28 -7.53 -3.94
CA VAL A 88 10.28 -6.94 -4.85
C VAL A 88 10.94 -8.03 -5.71
N GLN A 89 11.37 -9.14 -5.10
CA GLN A 89 11.96 -10.25 -5.82
C GLN A 89 10.96 -10.89 -6.80
N ALA A 90 9.72 -11.12 -6.37
CA ALA A 90 8.69 -11.74 -7.19
C ALA A 90 8.31 -10.89 -8.40
N VAL A 91 8.17 -9.57 -8.21
CA VAL A 91 7.88 -8.60 -9.28
C VAL A 91 9.00 -8.60 -10.32
N ARG A 92 10.26 -8.59 -9.86
CA ARG A 92 11.43 -8.68 -10.73
C ARG A 92 11.47 -9.99 -11.53
N ASP A 93 11.31 -11.13 -10.85
CA ASP A 93 11.40 -12.47 -11.46
C ASP A 93 10.26 -12.74 -12.45
N ALA A 94 9.10 -12.12 -12.22
CA ALA A 94 7.95 -12.21 -13.10
C ALA A 94 7.98 -11.21 -14.28
N GLY A 95 8.91 -10.24 -14.27
CA GLY A 95 8.98 -9.17 -15.26
C GLY A 95 7.79 -8.23 -15.23
N VAL A 96 7.25 -7.96 -14.02
CA VAL A 96 6.17 -6.98 -13.85
C VAL A 96 6.77 -5.60 -13.64
N ASP A 97 6.29 -4.61 -14.40
CA ASP A 97 6.90 -3.28 -14.46
C ASP A 97 6.57 -2.38 -13.26
N ARG A 98 5.52 -2.71 -12.45
CA ARG A 98 4.98 -1.73 -11.51
C ARG A 98 4.58 -2.36 -10.17
N LEU A 99 5.08 -1.78 -9.06
CA LEU A 99 4.72 -2.16 -7.69
C LEU A 99 4.25 -0.93 -6.89
N LEU A 100 2.98 -0.91 -6.47
CA LEU A 100 2.47 0.10 -5.55
C LEU A 100 2.32 -0.51 -4.16
N VAL A 101 2.72 0.23 -3.13
CA VAL A 101 2.69 -0.28 -1.75
C VAL A 101 1.88 0.67 -0.88
N VAL A 102 0.90 0.12 -0.16
CA VAL A 102 0.22 0.82 0.92
C VAL A 102 1.23 1.06 2.03
N GLY A 103 1.54 2.32 2.24
CA GLY A 103 2.56 2.76 3.18
C GLY A 103 2.04 3.06 4.58
N GLY A 104 2.87 3.74 5.35
CA GLY A 104 2.53 4.26 6.67
C GLY A 104 3.06 5.68 6.86
N ALA A 105 2.44 6.43 7.77
CA ALA A 105 2.76 7.84 8.03
C ALA A 105 4.06 8.06 8.81
N GLY A 106 4.56 7.05 9.52
CA GLY A 106 5.64 7.21 10.51
C GLY A 106 6.90 7.90 10.02
N GLY A 107 7.27 7.68 8.75
CA GLY A 107 8.44 8.30 8.12
C GLY A 107 8.16 9.60 7.37
N LEU A 108 6.92 10.14 7.41
CA LEU A 108 6.61 11.44 6.82
C LEU A 108 7.10 12.57 7.72
N GLU A 109 7.54 13.68 7.10
CA GLU A 109 8.07 14.83 7.81
C GLU A 109 6.94 15.68 8.39
N VAL A 110 7.06 16.01 9.68
CA VAL A 110 6.19 16.98 10.39
C VAL A 110 6.84 18.38 10.44
N ALA A 111 8.14 18.42 10.25
CA ALA A 111 8.96 19.62 10.08
C ALA A 111 10.19 19.21 9.24
N PRO A 112 10.93 20.16 8.63
CA PRO A 112 12.10 19.83 7.82
C PRO A 112 13.09 18.90 8.54
N GLY A 113 13.28 17.69 8.01
CA GLY A 113 14.17 16.68 8.57
C GLY A 113 13.68 15.97 9.84
N VAL A 114 12.46 16.20 10.30
CA VAL A 114 11.88 15.57 11.49
C VAL A 114 10.71 14.69 11.07
N SER A 115 10.86 13.37 11.18
CA SER A 115 9.77 12.44 10.88
C SER A 115 8.71 12.41 11.99
N LEU A 116 7.52 11.90 11.66
CA LEU A 116 6.46 11.71 12.66
C LEU A 116 6.91 10.80 13.83
N ILE A 117 7.72 9.78 13.55
CA ILE A 117 8.30 8.93 14.61
C ILE A 117 9.23 9.75 15.50
N ASP A 118 10.15 10.53 14.91
CA ASP A 118 11.18 11.28 15.65
C ASP A 118 10.58 12.48 16.40
N SER A 119 9.40 12.95 16.00
CA SER A 119 8.71 14.05 16.67
C SER A 119 8.18 13.69 18.07
N GLY A 120 8.08 12.40 18.39
CA GLY A 120 7.51 11.93 19.66
C GLY A 120 5.98 12.04 19.77
N HIS A 121 5.28 12.47 18.71
CA HIS A 121 3.82 12.61 18.73
C HIS A 121 3.09 11.30 18.39
N LEU A 122 3.81 10.26 17.93
CA LEU A 122 3.18 8.98 17.62
C LEU A 122 2.98 8.16 18.92
N PRO A 123 1.76 7.71 19.23
CA PRO A 123 1.51 6.88 20.40
C PRO A 123 2.36 5.61 20.44
N GLU A 124 2.88 5.27 21.61
CA GLU A 124 3.82 4.13 21.81
C GLU A 124 3.34 2.81 21.18
N PRO A 125 2.05 2.40 21.27
CA PRO A 125 1.59 1.15 20.66
C PRO A 125 1.71 1.10 19.14
N TRP A 126 1.88 2.24 18.47
CA TRP A 126 1.98 2.35 17.01
C TRP A 126 3.45 2.40 16.53
N LEU A 127 4.39 2.61 17.43
CA LEU A 127 5.81 2.71 17.07
C LEU A 127 6.34 1.45 16.36
N PRO A 128 6.04 0.21 16.81
CA PRO A 128 6.56 -0.98 16.15
C PRO A 128 6.19 -1.06 14.67
N ILE A 129 4.91 -0.88 14.35
CA ILE A 129 4.47 -0.91 12.94
C ILE A 129 5.00 0.28 12.14
N ALA A 130 5.12 1.45 12.75
CA ALA A 130 5.67 2.63 12.09
C ALA A 130 7.15 2.42 11.71
N TYR A 131 7.97 1.87 12.60
CA TYR A 131 9.35 1.51 12.28
C TYR A 131 9.44 0.43 11.20
N SER A 132 8.58 -0.59 11.24
CA SER A 132 8.53 -1.63 10.20
C SER A 132 8.19 -1.04 8.83
N HIS A 133 7.29 -0.05 8.76
CA HIS A 133 6.98 0.68 7.53
C HIS A 133 8.17 1.50 7.01
N VAL A 134 8.94 2.17 7.87
CA VAL A 134 10.16 2.88 7.48
C VAL A 134 11.19 1.92 6.88
N LYS A 135 11.43 0.78 7.54
CA LYS A 135 12.36 -0.25 7.04
C LYS A 135 11.88 -0.88 5.72
N ALA A 136 10.57 -1.11 5.57
CA ALA A 136 9.99 -1.60 4.31
C ALA A 136 10.15 -0.59 3.17
N TYR A 137 9.98 0.70 3.46
CA TYR A 137 10.27 1.78 2.50
C TYR A 137 11.74 1.80 2.07
N GLU A 138 12.69 1.58 2.97
CA GLU A 138 14.11 1.47 2.62
C GLU A 138 14.39 0.28 1.70
N VAL A 139 13.70 -0.86 1.89
CA VAL A 139 13.80 -2.00 0.95
C VAL A 139 13.41 -1.58 -0.47
N LEU A 140 12.32 -0.82 -0.62
CA LEU A 140 11.88 -0.31 -1.92
C LEU A 140 12.90 0.67 -2.51
N ARG A 141 13.39 1.64 -1.71
CA ARG A 141 14.38 2.65 -2.15
C ARG A 141 15.67 2.00 -2.70
N ASN A 142 16.09 0.92 -2.09
CA ASN A 142 17.31 0.19 -2.48
C ASN A 142 17.05 -0.86 -3.57
N SER A 143 15.83 -0.97 -4.09
CA SER A 143 15.48 -1.88 -5.17
C SER A 143 15.61 -1.22 -6.55
N ASP A 144 15.64 -2.04 -7.59
CA ASP A 144 15.66 -1.61 -9.00
C ASP A 144 14.26 -1.66 -9.66
N VAL A 145 13.24 -2.17 -8.96
CA VAL A 145 11.86 -2.21 -9.49
C VAL A 145 11.24 -0.81 -9.54
N ASP A 146 10.25 -0.64 -10.39
CA ASP A 146 9.47 0.60 -10.45
C ASP A 146 8.37 0.58 -9.39
N TRP A 147 8.62 1.24 -8.28
CA TRP A 147 7.72 1.29 -7.13
C TRP A 147 7.13 2.68 -6.90
N THR A 148 5.95 2.73 -6.26
CA THR A 148 5.46 3.91 -5.53
C THR A 148 5.01 3.48 -4.13
N TYR A 149 5.50 4.19 -3.14
CA TYR A 149 5.08 4.03 -1.75
C TYR A 149 4.07 5.11 -1.41
N VAL A 150 2.79 4.72 -1.25
CA VAL A 150 1.71 5.65 -0.97
C VAL A 150 1.48 5.69 0.54
N ALA A 151 1.96 6.75 1.18
CA ALA A 151 1.86 6.93 2.62
C ALA A 151 0.53 7.62 2.96
N PRO A 152 -0.34 7.03 3.79
CA PRO A 152 -1.55 7.69 4.26
C PRO A 152 -1.23 8.76 5.30
N ALA A 153 -2.18 9.63 5.59
CA ALA A 153 -2.19 10.48 6.78
C ALA A 153 -2.12 9.65 8.08
N ALA A 154 -1.81 10.28 9.22
CA ALA A 154 -1.61 9.59 10.49
C ALA A 154 -2.85 8.80 10.96
N PHE A 155 -4.05 9.37 10.79
CA PHE A 155 -5.32 8.66 10.99
C PHE A 155 -5.83 8.10 9.67
N PHE A 156 -5.68 6.78 9.52
CA PHE A 156 -6.05 6.02 8.33
C PHE A 156 -7.13 4.98 8.69
N GLU A 157 -8.39 5.35 8.49
CA GLU A 157 -9.56 4.61 8.97
C GLU A 157 -10.65 4.50 7.91
N PRO A 158 -11.57 3.51 8.01
CA PRO A 158 -12.79 3.50 7.22
C PRO A 158 -13.57 4.81 7.37
N GLY A 159 -14.11 5.32 6.28
CA GLY A 159 -14.83 6.59 6.30
C GLY A 159 -15.68 6.81 5.05
N THR A 160 -15.81 8.05 4.64
CA THR A 160 -16.61 8.43 3.46
C THR A 160 -15.73 8.56 2.23
N ARG A 161 -16.23 8.11 1.08
CA ARG A 161 -15.64 8.34 -0.24
C ARG A 161 -16.08 9.72 -0.74
N THR A 162 -15.22 10.72 -0.56
CA THR A 162 -15.51 12.11 -0.94
C THR A 162 -14.91 12.50 -2.30
N GLY A 163 -13.81 11.85 -2.69
CA GLY A 163 -13.02 12.21 -3.86
C GLY A 163 -12.26 13.53 -3.70
N LYS A 164 -12.16 14.06 -2.48
CA LYS A 164 -11.48 15.34 -2.20
C LYS A 164 -10.37 15.10 -1.18
N PHE A 165 -9.14 15.14 -1.63
CA PHE A 165 -7.94 14.95 -0.83
C PHE A 165 -6.75 15.69 -1.45
N ARG A 166 -5.67 15.80 -0.71
CA ARG A 166 -4.40 16.35 -1.19
C ARG A 166 -3.39 15.22 -1.35
N VAL A 167 -2.52 15.39 -2.33
CA VAL A 167 -1.36 14.50 -2.56
C VAL A 167 -0.11 15.35 -2.38
N GLY A 168 0.78 14.91 -1.53
CA GLY A 168 2.08 15.51 -1.27
C GLY A 168 3.22 14.53 -1.55
N LYS A 169 4.41 14.82 -1.04
CA LYS A 169 5.59 13.97 -1.20
C LYS A 169 6.02 13.38 0.15
N ASP A 170 7.00 14.00 0.78
CA ASP A 170 7.60 13.49 2.01
C ASP A 170 6.97 14.09 3.27
N GLU A 171 6.19 15.15 3.15
CA GLU A 171 5.53 15.83 4.27
C GLU A 171 4.26 15.10 4.73
N LEU A 172 4.00 15.11 6.03
CA LEU A 172 2.74 14.70 6.62
C LEU A 172 1.66 15.74 6.31
N ILE A 173 0.63 15.35 5.56
CA ILE A 173 -0.48 16.24 5.25
C ILE A 173 -1.35 16.41 6.50
N THR A 174 -1.59 17.67 6.89
CA THR A 174 -2.44 18.06 8.01
C THR A 174 -3.48 19.10 7.58
N ALA A 175 -4.66 19.03 8.15
CA ALA A 175 -5.68 20.07 8.02
C ALA A 175 -5.31 21.32 8.81
N ALA A 176 -6.02 22.43 8.61
CA ALA A 176 -5.77 23.70 9.32
C ALA A 176 -5.87 23.61 10.86
N ASN A 177 -6.61 22.62 11.36
CA ASN A 177 -6.70 22.32 12.79
C ASN A 177 -5.57 21.43 13.33
N GLY A 178 -4.58 21.08 12.49
CA GLY A 178 -3.47 20.20 12.84
C GLY A 178 -3.78 18.71 12.75
N GLU A 179 -4.99 18.30 12.41
CA GLU A 179 -5.36 16.88 12.28
C GLU A 179 -4.84 16.31 10.96
N SER A 180 -4.19 15.14 11.02
CA SER A 180 -3.73 14.39 9.84
C SER A 180 -4.61 13.17 9.65
N ARG A 181 -5.52 13.20 8.67
CA ARG A 181 -6.52 12.15 8.43
C ARG A 181 -6.75 11.89 6.96
N ILE A 182 -7.08 10.64 6.63
CA ILE A 182 -7.62 10.22 5.33
C ILE A 182 -8.55 9.03 5.52
N SER A 183 -9.69 8.99 4.83
CA SER A 183 -10.50 7.77 4.77
C SER A 183 -9.83 6.72 3.89
N MET A 184 -10.03 5.44 4.22
CA MET A 184 -9.54 4.34 3.38
C MET A 184 -10.19 4.34 2.00
N GLU A 185 -11.39 4.90 1.89
CA GLU A 185 -12.13 5.06 0.65
C GLU A 185 -11.47 6.10 -0.28
N ASP A 186 -11.10 7.27 0.23
CA ASP A 186 -10.42 8.30 -0.56
C ASP A 186 -8.96 7.93 -0.82
N TYR A 187 -8.31 7.27 0.13
CA TYR A 187 -6.98 6.70 -0.08
C TYR A 187 -6.98 5.68 -1.24
N ALA A 188 -8.01 4.85 -1.35
CA ALA A 188 -8.13 3.91 -2.47
C ALA A 188 -8.24 4.64 -3.81
N ILE A 189 -8.96 5.77 -3.89
CA ILE A 189 -8.98 6.63 -5.07
C ILE A 189 -7.57 7.11 -5.40
N ALA A 190 -6.87 7.69 -4.43
CA ALA A 190 -5.54 8.26 -4.63
C ALA A 190 -4.51 7.22 -5.12
N LEU A 191 -4.54 6.02 -4.55
CA LEU A 191 -3.63 4.95 -4.96
C LEU A 191 -3.94 4.43 -6.37
N VAL A 192 -5.22 4.32 -6.73
CA VAL A 192 -5.61 3.91 -8.08
C VAL A 192 -5.35 5.03 -9.10
N ASP A 193 -5.51 6.31 -8.74
CA ASP A 193 -5.09 7.45 -9.56
C ASP A 193 -3.58 7.38 -9.86
N GLU A 194 -2.76 7.06 -8.87
CA GLU A 194 -1.30 6.88 -9.04
C GLU A 194 -0.98 5.66 -9.92
N LEU A 195 -1.74 4.57 -9.78
CA LEU A 195 -1.59 3.39 -10.65
C LEU A 195 -1.83 3.77 -12.12
N GLU A 196 -2.91 4.50 -12.39
CA GLU A 196 -3.34 4.85 -13.75
C GLU A 196 -2.45 5.91 -14.40
N THR A 197 -2.00 6.89 -13.63
CA THR A 197 -1.16 8.00 -14.12
C THR A 197 0.33 7.65 -14.14
N GLY A 198 0.81 6.87 -13.19
CA GLY A 198 2.24 6.57 -13.03
C GLY A 198 3.09 7.82 -12.80
N ALA A 199 2.54 8.84 -12.16
CA ALA A 199 3.17 10.15 -12.03
C ALA A 199 4.38 10.15 -11.08
N ASN A 200 4.38 9.25 -10.08
CA ASN A 200 5.38 9.23 -9.01
C ASN A 200 6.14 7.91 -8.96
N ARG A 201 6.87 7.61 -10.05
CA ARG A 201 7.69 6.39 -10.16
C ARG A 201 8.93 6.49 -9.27
N ARG A 202 9.21 5.42 -8.51
CA ARG A 202 10.32 5.31 -7.57
C ARG A 202 10.31 6.44 -6.52
N GLN A 203 9.12 6.83 -6.09
CA GLN A 203 8.90 7.90 -5.13
C GLN A 203 7.93 7.48 -4.02
N ARG A 204 8.04 8.18 -2.90
CA ARG A 204 7.01 8.22 -1.88
C ARG A 204 6.07 9.37 -2.19
N VAL A 205 4.79 9.16 -1.95
CA VAL A 205 3.76 10.20 -1.95
C VAL A 205 2.96 10.11 -0.67
N SER A 206 2.54 11.24 -0.14
CA SER A 206 1.63 11.33 1.00
C SER A 206 0.21 11.66 0.55
N VAL A 207 -0.80 11.16 1.27
CA VAL A 207 -2.22 11.40 0.96
C VAL A 207 -2.96 11.77 2.24
N GLY A 208 -3.72 12.89 2.22
CA GLY A 208 -4.46 13.39 3.38
C GLY A 208 -5.49 14.47 3.03
N TYR A 209 -6.28 14.87 4.00
CA TYR A 209 -7.22 15.98 3.89
C TYR A 209 -6.59 17.33 4.21
#